data_0fcd3587cb2960c57d1717fd0f2c1864
#
_entry.id   0fcd3587cb2960c57d1717fd0f2c1864
#
_cell.length_a   1.000
_cell.length_b   1.000
_cell.length_c   1.000
_cell.angle_alpha   90.00
_cell.angle_beta   90.00
_cell.angle_gamma   90.00
#
_symmetry.space_group_name_H-M   'P 1'
#
loop_
_entity.id
_entity.type
_entity.pdbx_description
1 polymer ?
#
loop_
_entity_poly.entity_id
_entity_poly.type
_entity_poly.pdbx_seq_one_letter_code
_entity_poly.pdbx_strand_id
1 'polypeptide(L)'
;IPEKNVKPNYDTLVYELYRFIEQKVKKRQKYEVDPSPNPYEFSSELIEDKYIDKQLEKTALLSYLRFEDGQITVDKISPNDRFGKFIKEDTKLRAMSVGRSMASYTLAHAICEGYIDSFDTRLNDWPLLENTLYYNQKLSDILNMNSGDHNYIESSEFINSKKLDKKFKGSLDHTTVSLDEYLYHLKNTKPSIKKRPRFNYHSINSSIVLNYILFKTGNDFEKILEKTFKEKAKIKNSVFFFKIKN
;
A
#
# COMPACT_ATOMS: atom_id res chain seq x y z
N ILE A 1 5.80 -1.37 25.15
CA ILE A 1 6.95 -2.14 25.66
C ILE A 1 8.12 -1.18 25.73
N PRO A 2 8.78 -1.02 26.89
CA PRO A 2 9.91 -0.09 27.01
C PRO A 2 11.07 -0.55 26.13
N GLU A 3 11.55 0.33 25.26
CA GLU A 3 12.63 0.03 24.29
C GLU A 3 13.91 -0.51 24.92
N LYS A 4 14.16 -0.20 26.17
CA LYS A 4 15.39 -0.60 26.91
C LYS A 4 15.53 -2.11 27.15
N ASN A 5 14.48 -2.92 27.03
CA ASN A 5 14.49 -4.32 27.44
C ASN A 5 14.12 -5.32 26.33
N VAL A 6 13.93 -4.87 25.11
CA VAL A 6 13.60 -5.79 24.00
C VAL A 6 14.87 -6.14 23.24
N LYS A 7 15.53 -7.21 23.62
CA LYS A 7 16.45 -7.88 22.70
C LYS A 7 15.59 -8.42 21.54
N PRO A 8 15.94 -8.13 20.27
CA PRO A 8 15.23 -8.73 19.14
C PRO A 8 15.24 -10.24 19.30
N ASN A 9 14.08 -10.84 19.55
CA ASN A 9 13.95 -12.28 19.56
C ASN A 9 13.94 -12.75 18.10
N TYR A 10 15.04 -13.34 17.66
CA TYR A 10 15.22 -13.84 16.31
C TYR A 10 14.09 -14.78 15.89
N ASP A 11 13.67 -15.71 16.74
CA ASP A 11 12.63 -16.69 16.42
C ASP A 11 11.28 -16.01 16.20
N THR A 12 10.95 -14.99 16.99
CA THR A 12 9.73 -14.20 16.80
C THR A 12 9.78 -13.42 15.47
N LEU A 13 10.92 -12.84 15.12
CA LEU A 13 11.10 -12.13 13.85
C LEU A 13 11.00 -13.08 12.65
N VAL A 14 11.60 -14.28 12.75
CA VAL A 14 11.48 -15.32 11.71
C VAL A 14 10.03 -15.77 11.56
N TYR A 15 9.32 -16.00 12.67
CA TYR A 15 7.91 -16.38 12.64
C TYR A 15 7.03 -15.30 11.97
N GLU A 16 7.24 -14.04 12.31
CA GLU A 16 6.52 -12.93 11.68
C GLU A 16 6.87 -12.82 10.18
N LEU A 17 8.12 -12.94 9.81
CA LEU A 17 8.56 -12.97 8.41
C LEU A 17 7.85 -14.09 7.64
N TYR A 18 7.80 -15.29 8.18
CA TYR A 18 7.09 -16.42 7.59
C TYR A 18 5.61 -16.15 7.41
N ARG A 19 4.95 -15.55 8.39
CA ARG A 19 3.55 -15.08 8.27
C ARG A 19 3.36 -14.07 7.15
N PHE A 20 4.33 -13.20 6.93
CA PHE A 20 4.27 -12.21 5.84
C PHE A 20 4.38 -12.87 4.47
N ILE A 21 5.28 -13.83 4.32
CA ILE A 21 5.58 -14.48 3.04
C ILE A 21 4.47 -15.46 2.63
N GLU A 22 4.04 -16.35 3.53
CA GLU A 22 3.24 -17.51 3.10
C GLU A 22 1.73 -17.46 3.33
N GLN A 23 1.27 -16.98 4.47
CA GLN A 23 -0.11 -17.32 4.88
C GLN A 23 -1.19 -16.40 4.35
N LYS A 24 -0.91 -15.13 4.08
CA LYS A 24 -1.94 -14.17 3.70
C LYS A 24 -2.08 -13.95 2.19
N VAL A 25 -1.05 -14.26 1.43
CA VAL A 25 -1.05 -14.01 -0.02
C VAL A 25 -1.87 -15.06 -0.77
N LYS A 26 -1.86 -16.32 -0.33
CA LYS A 26 -2.52 -17.45 -1.03
C LYS A 26 -4.05 -17.43 -0.96
N LYS A 27 -4.66 -16.79 0.03
CA LYS A 27 -6.11 -16.85 0.30
C LYS A 27 -6.92 -15.65 -0.20
N ARG A 28 -6.29 -14.61 -0.76
CA ARG A 28 -6.98 -13.39 -1.19
C ARG A 28 -7.06 -13.30 -2.70
N GLN A 29 -8.19 -12.81 -3.18
CA GLN A 29 -8.28 -12.40 -4.58
C GLN A 29 -7.31 -11.25 -4.82
N LYS A 30 -6.61 -11.30 -5.94
CA LYS A 30 -5.60 -10.32 -6.32
C LYS A 30 -5.68 -10.00 -7.81
N TYR A 31 -5.29 -8.80 -8.16
CA TYR A 31 -4.85 -8.45 -9.50
C TYR A 31 -3.36 -8.74 -9.56
N GLU A 32 -2.91 -9.55 -10.48
CA GLU A 32 -1.50 -9.89 -10.67
C GLU A 32 -1.02 -9.36 -12.02
N VAL A 33 0.13 -8.69 -12.00
CA VAL A 33 0.81 -8.21 -13.20
C VAL A 33 2.06 -9.05 -13.38
N ASP A 34 2.15 -9.70 -14.53
CA ASP A 34 3.29 -10.52 -14.89
C ASP A 34 4.56 -9.69 -15.10
N PRO A 35 5.74 -10.31 -14.99
CA PRO A 35 7.00 -9.68 -15.36
C PRO A 35 6.98 -9.12 -16.76
N SER A 36 7.73 -8.02 -16.97
CA SER A 36 7.98 -7.54 -18.32
C SER A 36 8.77 -8.58 -19.13
N PRO A 37 8.45 -8.79 -20.40
CA PRO A 37 9.30 -9.62 -21.28
C PRO A 37 10.67 -8.98 -21.54
N ASN A 38 10.77 -7.66 -21.34
CA ASN A 38 12.00 -6.87 -21.48
C ASN A 38 12.19 -6.01 -20.22
N PRO A 39 12.56 -6.61 -19.09
CA PRO A 39 12.71 -5.88 -17.83
C PRO A 39 13.76 -4.78 -17.95
N TYR A 40 13.56 -3.72 -17.18
CA TYR A 40 14.57 -2.67 -17.10
C TYR A 40 15.79 -3.21 -16.34
N GLU A 41 16.96 -3.09 -16.95
CA GLU A 41 18.24 -3.44 -16.34
C GLU A 41 18.94 -2.18 -15.84
N PHE A 42 19.25 -2.17 -14.55
CA PHE A 42 20.00 -1.09 -13.95
C PHE A 42 21.48 -1.35 -14.10
N SER A 43 22.24 -0.30 -14.44
CA SER A 43 23.68 -0.36 -14.26
C SER A 43 24.01 -0.43 -12.77
N SER A 44 25.11 -1.08 -12.42
CA SER A 44 25.55 -1.18 -11.03
C SER A 44 27.04 -0.93 -10.90
N GLU A 45 27.43 -0.17 -9.89
CA GLU A 45 28.80 0.02 -9.43
C GLU A 45 28.81 -0.18 -7.92
N LEU A 46 28.90 -1.45 -7.51
CA LEU A 46 28.72 -1.83 -6.12
C LEU A 46 29.91 -1.39 -5.27
N ILE A 47 29.64 -0.70 -4.19
CA ILE A 47 30.62 -0.30 -3.18
C ILE A 47 30.39 -1.04 -1.88
N GLU A 48 31.47 -1.17 -1.10
CA GLU A 48 31.40 -1.71 0.26
C GLU A 48 30.71 -0.70 1.19
N ASP A 49 29.74 -1.15 1.98
CA ASP A 49 29.09 -0.33 3.01
C ASP A 49 29.07 -1.08 4.33
N LYS A 50 30.10 -0.87 5.16
CA LYS A 50 30.26 -1.52 6.47
C LYS A 50 29.15 -1.20 7.46
N TYR A 51 28.51 -0.04 7.31
CA TYR A 51 27.36 0.30 8.15
C TYR A 51 26.16 -0.59 7.83
N ILE A 52 25.86 -0.76 6.56
CA ILE A 52 24.76 -1.63 6.09
C ILE A 52 25.05 -3.09 6.44
N ASP A 53 26.28 -3.57 6.29
CA ASP A 53 26.67 -4.91 6.68
C ASP A 53 26.38 -5.15 8.15
N LYS A 54 26.80 -4.23 9.01
CA LYS A 54 26.52 -4.29 10.45
C LYS A 54 25.00 -4.25 10.76
N GLN A 55 24.21 -3.49 9.99
CA GLN A 55 22.76 -3.49 10.17
C GLN A 55 22.14 -4.83 9.78
N LEU A 56 22.53 -5.41 8.67
CA LEU A 56 22.07 -6.73 8.21
C LEU A 56 22.43 -7.85 9.20
N GLU A 57 23.58 -7.76 9.86
CA GLU A 57 23.99 -8.71 10.90
C GLU A 57 23.25 -8.55 12.23
N LYS A 58 22.94 -7.32 12.64
CA LYS A 58 22.51 -7.02 14.02
C LYS A 58 21.04 -6.67 14.17
N THR A 59 20.36 -6.32 13.09
CA THR A 59 18.96 -5.88 13.13
C THR A 59 18.05 -6.83 12.37
N ALA A 60 16.77 -6.49 12.26
CA ALA A 60 15.80 -7.18 11.42
C ALA A 60 15.79 -6.71 9.96
N LEU A 61 16.87 -6.06 9.51
CA LEU A 61 17.00 -5.65 8.11
C LEU A 61 17.12 -6.90 7.23
N LEU A 62 16.20 -7.03 6.27
CA LEU A 62 16.11 -8.18 5.39
C LEU A 62 16.98 -8.00 4.14
N SER A 63 16.90 -6.82 3.54
CA SER A 63 17.67 -6.43 2.36
C SER A 63 17.82 -4.92 2.33
N TYR A 64 18.83 -4.45 1.62
CA TYR A 64 19.08 -3.04 1.39
C TYR A 64 19.55 -2.82 -0.03
N LEU A 65 18.90 -1.89 -0.73
CA LEU A 65 19.26 -1.45 -2.06
C LEU A 65 19.40 0.06 -2.05
N ARG A 66 20.52 0.57 -2.60
CA ARG A 66 20.74 1.99 -2.80
C ARG A 66 20.97 2.28 -4.29
N PHE A 67 20.20 3.22 -4.79
CA PHE A 67 20.29 3.72 -6.14
C PHE A 67 20.70 5.19 -6.09
N GLU A 68 21.80 5.53 -6.70
CA GLU A 68 22.39 6.88 -6.74
C GLU A 68 22.94 7.14 -8.14
N ASP A 69 22.77 8.35 -8.63
CA ASP A 69 23.33 8.84 -9.90
C ASP A 69 23.11 7.89 -11.10
N GLY A 70 21.94 7.25 -11.13
CA GLY A 70 21.55 6.36 -12.23
C GLY A 70 22.07 4.92 -12.09
N GLN A 71 22.72 4.56 -10.98
CA GLN A 71 23.33 3.24 -10.77
C GLN A 71 22.91 2.63 -9.42
N ILE A 72 22.94 1.31 -9.33
CA ILE A 72 22.84 0.61 -8.06
C ILE A 72 24.23 0.60 -7.41
N THR A 73 24.34 1.26 -6.26
CA THR A 73 25.60 1.37 -5.51
C THR A 73 25.69 0.41 -4.34
N VAL A 74 24.57 -0.03 -3.79
CA VAL A 74 24.51 -1.08 -2.77
C VAL A 74 23.34 -2.01 -3.08
N ASP A 75 23.57 -3.31 -3.09
CA ASP A 75 22.56 -4.35 -3.20
C ASP A 75 22.95 -5.51 -2.31
N LYS A 76 22.30 -5.62 -1.15
CA LYS A 76 22.67 -6.59 -0.12
C LYS A 76 21.44 -7.25 0.50
N ILE A 77 21.59 -8.51 0.82
CA ILE A 77 20.59 -9.32 1.52
C ILE A 77 21.18 -9.75 2.87
N SER A 78 20.32 -9.94 3.86
CA SER A 78 20.70 -10.46 5.18
C SER A 78 21.52 -11.76 5.05
N PRO A 79 22.54 -12.00 5.88
CA PRO A 79 23.33 -13.23 5.84
C PRO A 79 22.51 -14.50 5.95
N ASN A 80 23.00 -15.60 5.37
CA ASN A 80 22.29 -16.89 5.33
C ASN A 80 22.10 -17.54 6.70
N ASP A 81 22.96 -17.26 7.65
CA ASP A 81 22.82 -17.69 9.05
C ASP A 81 21.74 -16.91 9.80
N ARG A 82 21.19 -15.86 9.17
CA ARG A 82 20.09 -15.04 9.69
C ARG A 82 18.84 -15.15 8.81
N PHE A 83 18.45 -14.05 8.17
CA PHE A 83 17.22 -13.99 7.36
C PHE A 83 17.43 -14.35 5.88
N GLY A 84 18.67 -14.33 5.39
CA GLY A 84 18.97 -14.58 3.98
C GLY A 84 18.49 -15.94 3.49
N LYS A 85 18.49 -16.98 4.34
CA LYS A 85 17.96 -18.31 3.99
C LYS A 85 16.45 -18.33 3.67
N PHE A 86 15.70 -17.30 4.09
CA PHE A 86 14.26 -17.19 3.87
C PHE A 86 13.90 -16.25 2.73
N ILE A 87 14.87 -15.52 2.18
CA ILE A 87 14.65 -14.44 1.20
C ILE A 87 15.47 -14.74 -0.04
N LYS A 88 14.82 -14.66 -1.18
CA LYS A 88 15.43 -14.74 -2.50
C LYS A 88 15.10 -13.46 -3.26
N GLU A 89 15.74 -13.21 -4.40
CA GLU A 89 15.47 -12.06 -5.26
C GLU A 89 14.00 -11.95 -5.67
N ASP A 90 13.33 -13.08 -5.88
CA ASP A 90 11.93 -13.18 -6.28
C ASP A 90 10.94 -13.24 -5.10
N THR A 91 11.44 -13.17 -3.85
CA THR A 91 10.59 -13.24 -2.66
C THR A 91 9.67 -12.04 -2.59
N LYS A 92 8.36 -12.30 -2.66
CA LYS A 92 7.32 -11.26 -2.63
C LYS A 92 7.03 -10.84 -1.19
N LEU A 93 7.41 -9.63 -0.85
CA LEU A 93 7.12 -9.02 0.44
C LEU A 93 5.97 -8.00 0.29
N ARG A 94 5.22 -7.80 1.37
CA ARG A 94 4.17 -6.77 1.39
C ARG A 94 4.83 -5.39 1.37
N ALA A 95 4.45 -4.58 0.39
CA ALA A 95 4.96 -3.22 0.25
C ALA A 95 4.53 -2.28 1.39
N MET A 96 3.56 -2.68 2.21
CA MET A 96 3.02 -1.86 3.30
C MET A 96 2.72 -0.43 2.80
N SER A 97 3.23 0.60 3.47
CA SER A 97 2.98 1.99 3.10
C SER A 97 3.62 2.41 1.78
N VAL A 98 4.65 1.71 1.30
CA VAL A 98 5.22 1.94 -0.04
C VAL A 98 4.20 1.66 -1.14
N GLY A 99 3.24 0.76 -0.90
CA GLY A 99 2.13 0.51 -1.82
C GLY A 99 1.29 1.75 -2.15
N ARG A 100 1.32 2.81 -1.33
CA ARG A 100 0.66 4.09 -1.62
C ARG A 100 1.32 4.82 -2.79
N SER A 101 2.64 4.75 -2.90
CA SER A 101 3.37 5.29 -4.05
C SER A 101 3.02 4.54 -5.33
N MET A 102 2.79 3.24 -5.24
CA MET A 102 2.30 2.44 -6.37
C MET A 102 0.88 2.86 -6.79
N ALA A 103 0.00 3.15 -5.84
CA ALA A 103 -1.34 3.69 -6.13
C ALA A 103 -1.27 5.05 -6.83
N SER A 104 -0.38 5.95 -6.38
CA SER A 104 -0.16 7.25 -7.01
C SER A 104 0.39 7.11 -8.42
N TYR A 105 1.31 6.19 -8.63
CA TYR A 105 1.88 5.90 -9.95
C TYR A 105 0.82 5.33 -10.90
N THR A 106 -0.05 4.42 -10.42
CA THR A 106 -1.18 3.90 -11.18
C THR A 106 -2.16 5.02 -11.56
N LEU A 107 -2.45 5.96 -10.64
CA LEU A 107 -3.28 7.11 -10.92
C LEU A 107 -2.68 7.99 -12.03
N ALA A 108 -1.38 8.27 -11.96
CA ALA A 108 -0.70 9.05 -13.00
C ALA A 108 -0.87 8.41 -14.38
N HIS A 109 -0.77 7.08 -14.48
CA HIS A 109 -1.01 6.38 -15.73
C HIS A 109 -2.47 6.43 -16.17
N ALA A 110 -3.44 6.30 -15.27
CA ALA A 110 -4.85 6.46 -15.61
C ALA A 110 -5.18 7.88 -16.13
N ILE A 111 -4.48 8.89 -15.63
CA ILE A 111 -4.55 10.27 -16.15
C ILE A 111 -3.92 10.34 -17.56
N CYS A 112 -2.73 9.80 -17.75
CA CYS A 112 -2.06 9.81 -19.05
C CYS A 112 -2.87 9.08 -20.14
N GLU A 113 -3.66 8.07 -19.76
CA GLU A 113 -4.53 7.33 -20.68
C GLU A 113 -5.90 7.97 -20.86
N GLY A 114 -6.18 9.10 -20.23
CA GLY A 114 -7.41 9.87 -20.39
C GLY A 114 -8.63 9.34 -19.63
N TYR A 115 -8.46 8.37 -18.72
CA TYR A 115 -9.57 7.89 -17.88
C TYR A 115 -9.94 8.88 -16.77
N ILE A 116 -8.99 9.70 -16.37
CA ILE A 116 -9.12 10.71 -15.31
C ILE A 116 -8.42 11.97 -15.82
N ASP A 117 -9.05 13.14 -15.63
CA ASP A 117 -8.56 14.38 -16.24
C ASP A 117 -7.22 14.85 -15.63
N SER A 118 -7.11 14.83 -14.31
CA SER A 118 -5.91 15.31 -13.60
C SER A 118 -5.88 14.89 -12.13
N PHE A 119 -4.79 15.19 -11.45
CA PHE A 119 -4.70 15.07 -9.98
C PHE A 119 -5.66 16.04 -9.25
N ASP A 120 -6.16 17.09 -9.90
CA ASP A 120 -7.14 18.02 -9.35
C ASP A 120 -8.59 17.59 -9.59
N THR A 121 -8.81 16.44 -10.27
CA THR A 121 -10.14 15.84 -10.44
C THR A 121 -10.80 15.65 -9.08
N ARG A 122 -12.08 16.08 -9.01
CA ARG A 122 -12.89 15.95 -7.80
C ARG A 122 -13.70 14.67 -7.83
N LEU A 123 -13.79 14.01 -6.70
CA LEU A 123 -14.56 12.77 -6.51
C LEU A 123 -16.05 13.08 -6.34
N ASN A 124 -16.70 13.64 -7.36
CA ASN A 124 -18.13 14.01 -7.33
C ASN A 124 -18.99 13.23 -8.34
N ASP A 125 -18.36 12.40 -9.15
CA ASP A 125 -19.00 11.57 -10.17
C ASP A 125 -19.12 10.08 -9.75
N TRP A 126 -18.65 9.73 -8.57
CA TRP A 126 -18.74 8.38 -8.04
C TRP A 126 -19.83 8.31 -6.94
N PRO A 127 -21.02 7.76 -7.25
CA PRO A 127 -22.18 7.79 -6.34
C PRO A 127 -21.93 7.13 -4.99
N LEU A 128 -21.02 6.16 -4.94
CA LEU A 128 -20.64 5.46 -3.72
C LEU A 128 -20.08 6.40 -2.64
N LEU A 129 -19.46 7.50 -3.05
CA LEU A 129 -18.87 8.49 -2.13
C LEU A 129 -19.85 9.54 -1.64
N GLU A 130 -21.06 9.64 -2.20
CA GLU A 130 -22.05 10.62 -1.75
C GLU A 130 -22.31 10.55 -0.25
N ASN A 131 -22.37 11.73 0.38
CA ASN A 131 -22.52 11.88 1.84
C ASN A 131 -21.37 11.31 2.67
N THR A 132 -20.22 11.00 2.05
CA THR A 132 -19.00 10.64 2.76
C THR A 132 -18.02 11.80 2.85
N LEU A 133 -17.01 11.64 3.70
CA LEU A 133 -15.88 12.55 3.80
C LEU A 133 -15.18 12.81 2.45
N TYR A 134 -15.18 11.84 1.55
CA TYR A 134 -14.42 11.87 0.29
C TYR A 134 -15.14 12.58 -0.85
N TYR A 135 -16.46 12.78 -0.73
CA TYR A 135 -17.23 13.39 -1.79
C TYR A 135 -16.74 14.81 -2.12
N ASN A 136 -16.57 15.10 -3.40
CA ASN A 136 -16.11 16.38 -3.92
C ASN A 136 -14.69 16.82 -3.47
N GLN A 137 -13.90 15.92 -2.89
CA GLN A 137 -12.49 16.18 -2.60
C GLN A 137 -11.63 15.97 -3.85
N LYS A 138 -10.48 16.67 -3.94
CA LYS A 138 -9.50 16.46 -5.00
C LYS A 138 -8.71 15.17 -4.76
N LEU A 139 -8.38 14.47 -5.83
CA LEU A 139 -7.49 13.30 -5.76
C LEU A 139 -6.13 13.65 -5.12
N SER A 140 -5.58 14.83 -5.45
CA SER A 140 -4.33 15.33 -4.83
C SER A 140 -4.43 15.47 -3.31
N ASP A 141 -5.55 15.95 -2.77
CA ASP A 141 -5.75 16.08 -1.34
C ASP A 141 -5.79 14.70 -0.65
N ILE A 142 -6.46 13.73 -1.27
CA ILE A 142 -6.55 12.37 -0.75
C ILE A 142 -5.18 11.68 -0.77
N LEU A 143 -4.42 11.81 -1.86
CA LEU A 143 -3.05 11.27 -1.97
C LEU A 143 -2.11 11.88 -0.93
N ASN A 144 -2.25 13.18 -0.66
CA ASN A 144 -1.45 13.89 0.34
C ASN A 144 -1.96 13.72 1.78
N MET A 145 -2.90 12.80 2.02
CA MET A 145 -3.48 12.54 3.35
C MET A 145 -4.17 13.76 3.97
N ASN A 146 -4.71 14.64 3.13
CA ASN A 146 -5.43 15.87 3.53
C ASN A 146 -6.94 15.73 3.42
N SER A 147 -7.47 14.51 3.36
CA SER A 147 -8.90 14.27 3.19
C SER A 147 -9.76 14.61 4.41
N GLY A 148 -9.16 15.04 5.50
CA GLY A 148 -9.83 15.47 6.71
C GLY A 148 -9.56 14.58 7.91
N ASP A 149 -10.33 14.78 8.98
CA ASP A 149 -10.14 14.10 10.24
C ASP A 149 -10.84 12.73 10.24
N HIS A 150 -10.05 11.67 10.24
CA HIS A 150 -10.55 10.29 10.36
C HIS A 150 -10.78 9.85 11.81
N ASN A 151 -10.53 10.70 12.79
CA ASN A 151 -10.70 10.34 14.20
C ASN A 151 -12.15 9.96 14.53
N TYR A 152 -13.11 10.45 13.75
CA TYR A 152 -14.49 10.03 13.92
C TYR A 152 -14.75 8.58 13.48
N ILE A 153 -13.89 8.01 12.62
CA ILE A 153 -13.96 6.59 12.23
C ILE A 153 -13.43 5.71 13.36
N GLU A 154 -12.49 6.24 14.13
CA GLU A 154 -11.90 5.62 15.31
C GLU A 154 -12.64 6.03 16.59
N SER A 155 -13.60 6.97 16.49
CA SER A 155 -14.34 7.45 17.66
C SER A 155 -15.19 6.34 18.25
N SER A 156 -15.43 6.44 19.55
CA SER A 156 -16.13 5.44 20.36
C SER A 156 -17.49 5.01 19.83
N GLU A 157 -18.21 5.86 19.10
CA GLU A 157 -19.50 5.54 18.50
C GLU A 157 -19.39 4.55 17.34
N PHE A 158 -18.34 4.67 16.51
CA PHE A 158 -18.10 3.74 15.42
C PHE A 158 -17.52 2.41 15.92
N ILE A 159 -16.62 2.47 16.89
CA ILE A 159 -15.99 1.31 17.51
C ILE A 159 -16.97 0.57 18.45
N ASN A 160 -17.87 1.29 19.10
CA ASN A 160 -18.82 0.76 20.07
C ASN A 160 -20.14 0.32 19.45
N SER A 161 -20.38 0.50 18.15
CA SER A 161 -21.55 -0.13 17.52
C SER A 161 -21.40 -1.65 17.60
N LYS A 162 -22.30 -2.34 18.32
CA LYS A 162 -22.22 -3.78 18.59
C LYS A 162 -22.10 -4.67 17.33
N LYS A 163 -22.43 -4.16 16.15
CA LYS A 163 -22.26 -4.85 14.86
C LYS A 163 -20.83 -4.77 14.32
N LEU A 164 -20.11 -3.73 14.65
CA LEU A 164 -18.74 -3.49 14.21
C LEU A 164 -17.69 -4.09 15.14
N ASP A 165 -18.06 -4.28 16.40
CA ASP A 165 -17.19 -4.70 17.49
C ASP A 165 -16.41 -6.00 17.23
N LYS A 166 -16.97 -6.94 16.46
CA LYS A 166 -16.30 -8.19 16.10
C LYS A 166 -15.43 -8.11 14.84
N LYS A 167 -15.74 -7.21 13.90
CA LYS A 167 -15.03 -7.09 12.61
C LYS A 167 -13.90 -6.06 12.62
N PHE A 168 -13.96 -5.06 13.49
CA PHE A 168 -13.08 -3.88 13.46
C PHE A 168 -12.19 -3.70 14.69
N LYS A 169 -12.27 -4.58 15.69
CA LYS A 169 -11.38 -4.53 16.86
C LYS A 169 -9.91 -4.60 16.41
N GLY A 170 -9.23 -3.46 16.50
CA GLY A 170 -7.78 -3.36 16.47
C GLY A 170 -7.11 -2.87 15.20
N SER A 171 -7.79 -2.76 14.10
CA SER A 171 -7.39 -2.00 12.91
C SER A 171 -8.48 -2.15 11.85
N LEU A 172 -8.80 -1.09 11.14
CA LEU A 172 -9.54 -1.14 9.89
C LEU A 172 -8.72 -1.94 8.86
N ASP A 173 -8.68 -3.24 9.03
CA ASP A 173 -8.11 -4.12 8.03
C ASP A 173 -9.11 -4.21 6.87
N HIS A 174 -8.97 -3.33 5.88
CA HIS A 174 -9.74 -3.30 4.64
C HIS A 174 -9.83 -4.67 3.95
N THR A 175 -9.15 -5.65 4.48
CA THR A 175 -9.09 -7.01 3.96
C THR A 175 -10.23 -7.89 4.44
N THR A 176 -10.99 -7.42 5.41
CA THR A 176 -12.11 -8.17 6.03
C THR A 176 -13.47 -7.55 5.78
N VAL A 177 -13.51 -6.29 5.34
CA VAL A 177 -14.74 -5.51 5.11
C VAL A 177 -14.75 -5.07 3.66
N SER A 178 -15.91 -5.11 3.01
CA SER A 178 -16.05 -4.54 1.67
C SER A 178 -15.92 -3.02 1.72
N LEU A 179 -15.51 -2.42 0.60
CA LEU A 179 -15.48 -0.97 0.50
C LEU A 179 -16.87 -0.37 0.72
N ASP A 180 -17.92 -1.01 0.21
CA ASP A 180 -19.31 -0.59 0.36
C ASP A 180 -19.75 -0.60 1.83
N GLU A 181 -19.45 -1.66 2.57
CA GLU A 181 -19.71 -1.71 4.01
C GLU A 181 -18.99 -0.58 4.74
N TYR A 182 -17.73 -0.34 4.39
CA TYR A 182 -16.94 0.72 5.00
C TYR A 182 -17.53 2.10 4.72
N LEU A 183 -17.85 2.39 3.46
CA LEU A 183 -18.43 3.67 3.05
C LEU A 183 -19.87 3.86 3.58
N TYR A 184 -20.64 2.77 3.70
CA TYR A 184 -21.95 2.81 4.34
C TYR A 184 -21.85 3.31 5.78
N HIS A 185 -20.88 2.83 6.53
CA HIS A 185 -20.65 3.30 7.90
C HIS A 185 -20.18 4.76 7.95
N LEU A 186 -19.40 5.21 6.97
CA LEU A 186 -19.03 6.61 6.85
C LEU A 186 -20.24 7.53 6.57
N LYS A 187 -21.21 7.08 5.78
CA LYS A 187 -22.45 7.83 5.51
C LYS A 187 -23.30 8.05 6.76
N ASN A 188 -23.31 7.09 7.66
CA ASN A 188 -24.15 7.12 8.87
C ASN A 188 -23.46 7.79 10.07
N THR A 189 -22.18 8.05 9.99
CA THR A 189 -21.46 8.86 10.98
C THR A 189 -21.46 10.30 10.49
N LYS A 190 -22.01 11.25 11.25
CA LYS A 190 -21.94 12.68 10.92
C LYS A 190 -20.50 13.16 11.11
N PRO A 191 -19.71 13.33 10.04
CA PRO A 191 -18.35 13.80 10.21
C PRO A 191 -18.37 15.23 10.72
N SER A 192 -17.64 15.51 11.78
CA SER A 192 -17.32 16.88 12.11
C SER A 192 -16.27 17.35 11.10
N ILE A 193 -16.73 17.84 9.95
CA ILE A 193 -15.87 18.44 8.94
C ILE A 193 -15.27 19.70 9.55
N LYS A 194 -14.08 19.58 10.12
CA LYS A 194 -13.30 20.76 10.53
C LYS A 194 -13.00 21.55 9.26
N LYS A 195 -13.18 22.87 9.33
CA LYS A 195 -13.13 23.84 8.23
C LYS A 195 -11.83 23.85 7.39
N ARG A 196 -10.81 23.06 7.72
CA ARG A 196 -9.56 22.93 6.96
C ARG A 196 -9.13 21.47 6.93
N PRO A 197 -8.85 20.92 5.74
CA PRO A 197 -8.16 19.64 5.62
C PRO A 197 -6.85 19.72 6.42
N ARG A 198 -6.60 18.73 7.25
CA ARG A 198 -5.32 18.59 7.95
C ARG A 198 -4.73 17.27 7.54
N PHE A 199 -3.41 17.22 7.46
CA PHE A 199 -2.71 15.96 7.27
C PHE A 199 -3.16 14.97 8.36
N ASN A 200 -3.76 13.87 7.91
CA ASN A 200 -4.13 12.74 8.75
C ASN A 200 -3.79 11.45 7.99
N TYR A 201 -2.73 10.79 8.43
CA TYR A 201 -2.23 9.60 7.77
C TYR A 201 -3.18 8.42 7.95
N HIS A 202 -3.85 8.02 6.88
CA HIS A 202 -4.79 6.91 6.91
C HIS A 202 -4.71 6.04 5.65
N SER A 203 -4.73 4.70 5.83
CA SER A 203 -4.57 3.75 4.73
C SER A 203 -5.74 3.74 3.74
N ILE A 204 -6.94 4.12 4.21
CA ILE A 204 -8.14 4.15 3.36
C ILE A 204 -8.00 5.11 2.16
N ASN A 205 -7.24 6.19 2.31
CA ASN A 205 -7.04 7.15 1.23
C ASN A 205 -6.51 6.48 -0.04
N SER A 206 -5.51 5.62 0.09
CA SER A 206 -4.98 4.86 -1.04
C SER A 206 -5.97 3.85 -1.61
N SER A 207 -6.82 3.28 -0.76
CA SER A 207 -7.89 2.38 -1.19
C SER A 207 -8.96 3.14 -1.98
N ILE A 208 -9.35 4.34 -1.52
CA ILE A 208 -10.29 5.21 -2.26
C ILE A 208 -9.72 5.54 -3.64
N VAL A 209 -8.45 5.94 -3.72
CA VAL A 209 -7.80 6.27 -5.01
C VAL A 209 -7.80 5.07 -5.95
N LEU A 210 -7.36 3.89 -5.50
CA LEU A 210 -7.33 2.69 -6.35
C LEU A 210 -8.72 2.27 -6.80
N ASN A 211 -9.72 2.35 -5.93
CA ASN A 211 -11.09 2.00 -6.31
C ASN A 211 -11.74 3.06 -7.20
N TYR A 212 -11.34 4.33 -7.08
CA TYR A 212 -11.76 5.35 -8.03
C TYR A 212 -11.17 5.11 -9.43
N ILE A 213 -9.89 4.71 -9.50
CA ILE A 213 -9.29 4.28 -10.78
C ILE A 213 -10.09 3.10 -11.36
N LEU A 214 -10.39 2.09 -10.54
CA LEU A 214 -11.20 0.95 -10.94
C LEU A 214 -12.59 1.39 -11.44
N PHE A 215 -13.25 2.31 -10.75
CA PHE A 215 -14.55 2.88 -11.16
C PHE A 215 -14.46 3.56 -12.52
N LYS A 216 -13.42 4.39 -12.75
CA LYS A 216 -13.24 5.13 -14.00
C LYS A 216 -12.81 4.25 -15.17
N THR A 217 -12.03 3.22 -14.93
CA THR A 217 -11.49 2.32 -15.96
C THR A 217 -12.37 1.10 -16.21
N GLY A 218 -13.20 0.72 -15.25
CA GLY A 218 -14.06 -0.47 -15.36
C GLY A 218 -13.27 -1.73 -15.71
N ASN A 219 -13.63 -2.38 -16.80
CA ASN A 219 -12.98 -3.60 -17.28
C ASN A 219 -11.52 -3.40 -17.75
N ASP A 220 -11.10 -2.16 -17.96
CA ASP A 220 -9.74 -1.84 -18.39
C ASP A 220 -8.76 -1.67 -17.22
N PHE A 221 -9.21 -1.82 -15.96
CA PHE A 221 -8.36 -1.67 -14.79
C PHE A 221 -7.12 -2.58 -14.82
N GLU A 222 -7.29 -3.84 -15.16
CA GLU A 222 -6.16 -4.78 -15.27
C GLU A 222 -5.18 -4.36 -16.37
N LYS A 223 -5.68 -3.85 -17.50
CA LYS A 223 -4.84 -3.30 -18.59
C LYS A 223 -4.03 -2.07 -18.11
N ILE A 224 -4.65 -1.19 -17.30
CA ILE A 224 -3.92 -0.06 -16.72
C ILE A 224 -2.79 -0.53 -15.80
N LEU A 225 -3.02 -1.56 -14.98
CA LEU A 225 -1.96 -2.14 -14.15
C LEU A 225 -0.85 -2.75 -15.00
N GLU A 226 -1.19 -3.52 -16.04
CA GLU A 226 -0.21 -4.09 -16.97
C GLU A 226 0.60 -2.99 -17.66
N LYS A 227 -0.07 -1.98 -18.21
CA LYS A 227 0.59 -0.85 -18.86
C LYS A 227 1.53 -0.12 -17.90
N THR A 228 1.07 0.13 -16.67
CA THR A 228 1.84 0.82 -15.65
C THR A 228 3.12 0.07 -15.25
N PHE A 229 2.98 -1.21 -14.89
CA PHE A 229 4.08 -1.95 -14.26
C PHE A 229 4.86 -2.82 -15.24
N LYS A 230 4.18 -3.51 -16.15
CA LYS A 230 4.82 -4.41 -17.11
C LYS A 230 5.47 -3.66 -18.29
N GLU A 231 4.73 -2.71 -18.89
CA GLU A 231 5.20 -2.04 -20.10
C GLU A 231 6.06 -0.82 -19.80
N LYS A 232 5.62 0.06 -18.89
CA LYS A 232 6.29 1.35 -18.60
C LYS A 232 7.37 1.21 -17.53
N ALA A 233 7.05 0.63 -16.39
CA ALA A 233 8.03 0.38 -15.33
C ALA A 233 8.95 -0.80 -15.66
N LYS A 234 8.56 -1.66 -16.60
CA LYS A 234 9.34 -2.84 -17.04
C LYS A 234 9.85 -3.68 -15.87
N ILE A 235 8.94 -4.02 -14.94
CA ILE A 235 9.30 -4.77 -13.74
C ILE A 235 9.89 -6.15 -14.08
N LYS A 236 10.95 -6.55 -13.39
CA LYS A 236 11.60 -7.87 -13.53
C LYS A 236 10.76 -8.99 -12.91
N ASN A 237 10.11 -8.72 -11.78
CA ASN A 237 9.31 -9.69 -11.04
C ASN A 237 7.85 -9.28 -11.01
N SER A 238 6.92 -10.24 -10.98
CA SER A 238 5.49 -9.93 -10.90
C SER A 238 5.14 -9.16 -9.63
N VAL A 239 4.19 -8.24 -9.77
CA VAL A 239 3.59 -7.52 -8.64
C VAL A 239 2.10 -7.85 -8.54
N PHE A 240 1.52 -7.65 -7.36
CA PHE A 240 0.10 -7.87 -7.19
C PHE A 240 -0.54 -6.85 -6.26
N PHE A 241 -1.82 -6.59 -6.51
CA PHE A 241 -2.69 -5.77 -5.68
C PHE A 241 -3.81 -6.63 -5.12
N PHE A 242 -4.09 -6.54 -3.84
CA PHE A 242 -5.24 -7.24 -3.28
C PHE A 242 -6.53 -6.63 -3.77
N LYS A 243 -7.46 -7.47 -4.25
CA LYS A 243 -8.83 -7.05 -4.51
C LYS A 243 -9.49 -6.72 -3.16
N ILE A 244 -10.14 -5.57 -3.10
CA ILE A 244 -11.07 -5.28 -2.01
C ILE A 244 -12.32 -6.10 -2.32
N LYS A 245 -12.90 -6.73 -1.31
CA LYS A 245 -14.18 -7.40 -1.50
C LYS A 245 -15.24 -6.35 -1.85
N ASN A 246 -15.88 -6.53 -2.98
CA ASN A 246 -17.13 -5.87 -3.30
C ASN A 246 -18.27 -6.56 -2.58
#